data_d9991897900fa086c12df826ede5194a
#
_entry.id   d9991897900fa086c12df826ede5194a
#
_cell.length_a   1.000
_cell.length_b   1.000
_cell.length_c   1.000
_cell.angle_alpha   90.00
_cell.angle_beta   90.00
_cell.angle_gamma   90.00
#
_symmetry.space_group_name_H-M   'P 1'
#
loop_
_entity.id
_entity.type
_entity.pdbx_description
1 polymer ?
#
loop_
_entity_poly.entity_id
_entity_poly.type
_entity_poly.pdbx_seq_one_letter_code
_entity_poly.pdbx_strand_id
1 'polypeptide(L)'
;MKWYTVLVACALGVAAHLEGEAMSFLSNQPVVSIEGRMNCPYISTRGGTAYLQVSITTAGGGRTERQPLNLSVVLDRSGSMGEESKIQNAKAALSTLVDQLESDDILSIVIYDDVVEVLRSASRVGDKRLIKRLIDEVQPRGFTNLGGGMVEGFHQVERNLHREYVNRVILLSDGLANRGITDPAELNRVVRKYRGRSISITTMGVGLDYNENLMVSLAENGGGNYYFIESSRHLASVLRREFDMLSGVVAQNATLDLNAGPGVRIVDVIGFEVGREGNHVVVPVGDLYTRDRREFTVELDVPSGSGSFSAVSGILRYESEAGRQASCGFSAHIHYTRDVAEIERNRDQEAQARADVAVSTRDVDRAMKALDEGKKDEAAARLSQARQTLAASPAATVAGSAGGAIREQQSKIISFESLLSDSSGDARKAKKEIQYRNYQVQKNKQ
;
A
#
# COMPACT_ATOMS: atom_id res chain seq x y z
N MET A 1 -4.47 -33.35 -17.27
CA MET A 1 -3.36 -33.76 -16.37
C MET A 1 -3.44 -32.89 -15.13
N LYS A 2 -3.61 -33.48 -13.94
CA LYS A 2 -3.83 -32.73 -12.68
C LYS A 2 -2.52 -32.07 -12.25
N TRP A 3 -2.57 -30.75 -12.07
CA TRP A 3 -1.44 -29.93 -11.60
C TRP A 3 -1.34 -30.05 -10.08
N TYR A 4 -0.18 -30.38 -9.58
CA TYR A 4 0.10 -30.41 -8.14
C TYR A 4 0.55 -29.02 -7.69
N THR A 5 -0.34 -28.32 -7.01
CA THR A 5 0.00 -27.14 -6.19
C THR A 5 0.54 -27.67 -4.86
N VAL A 6 1.82 -27.45 -4.60
CA VAL A 6 2.40 -27.81 -3.29
C VAL A 6 2.14 -26.68 -2.33
N LEU A 7 1.10 -26.85 -1.52
CA LEU A 7 0.83 -26.06 -0.32
C LEU A 7 1.77 -26.56 0.79
N VAL A 8 2.78 -25.79 1.15
CA VAL A 8 3.59 -26.05 2.35
C VAL A 8 2.92 -25.37 3.53
N ALA A 9 2.10 -26.10 4.25
CA ALA A 9 1.60 -25.71 5.57
C ALA A 9 2.61 -26.15 6.61
N CYS A 10 3.35 -25.22 7.24
CA CYS A 10 4.18 -25.50 8.39
C CYS A 10 3.32 -25.59 9.65
N ALA A 11 2.92 -26.80 10.04
CA ALA A 11 2.41 -27.11 11.35
C ALA A 11 3.56 -27.58 12.24
N LEU A 12 3.92 -26.82 13.26
CA LEU A 12 4.75 -27.29 14.37
C LEU A 12 3.87 -28.11 15.32
N GLY A 13 3.95 -29.43 15.19
CA GLY A 13 3.29 -30.38 16.06
C GLY A 13 4.11 -30.67 17.30
N VAL A 14 3.52 -30.43 18.47
CA VAL A 14 3.90 -31.11 19.72
C VAL A 14 2.86 -32.20 19.96
N ALA A 15 3.28 -33.46 19.88
CA ALA A 15 2.44 -34.60 20.19
C ALA A 15 2.25 -34.72 21.70
N ALA A 16 1.01 -34.64 22.17
CA ALA A 16 0.60 -35.17 23.47
C ALA A 16 -0.64 -36.04 23.24
N HIS A 17 -0.50 -37.34 23.52
CA HIS A 17 -1.61 -38.30 23.56
C HIS A 17 -2.59 -37.93 24.67
N LEU A 18 -3.88 -37.84 24.31
CA LEU A 18 -5.01 -38.15 25.18
C LEU A 18 -6.23 -38.50 24.33
N GLU A 19 -6.86 -39.60 24.69
CA GLU A 19 -8.00 -40.21 24.03
C GLU A 19 -9.30 -39.42 24.23
N GLY A 20 -10.12 -39.38 23.20
CA GLY A 20 -11.57 -39.30 23.27
C GLY A 20 -12.19 -37.93 23.42
N GLU A 21 -12.51 -37.30 22.24
CA GLU A 21 -13.80 -36.67 21.93
C GLU A 21 -13.75 -36.22 20.48
N ALA A 22 -14.81 -36.51 19.71
CA ALA A 22 -14.94 -36.09 18.33
C ALA A 22 -15.05 -34.55 18.26
N MET A 23 -13.93 -33.85 18.22
CA MET A 23 -13.87 -32.43 17.88
C MET A 23 -14.02 -32.29 16.37
N SER A 24 -15.08 -31.62 15.98
CA SER A 24 -15.30 -31.11 14.63
C SER A 24 -14.02 -30.42 14.13
N PHE A 25 -13.39 -30.96 13.10
CA PHE A 25 -12.33 -30.29 12.36
C PHE A 25 -12.94 -29.08 11.64
N LEU A 26 -13.03 -27.94 12.33
CA LEU A 26 -13.08 -26.66 11.70
C LEU A 26 -11.78 -26.52 10.91
N SER A 27 -11.87 -26.46 9.60
CA SER A 27 -10.74 -26.27 8.70
C SER A 27 -9.96 -25.02 9.14
N ASN A 28 -8.80 -25.23 9.72
CA ASN A 28 -7.91 -24.15 10.17
C ASN A 28 -7.21 -23.58 8.93
N GLN A 29 -7.97 -22.85 8.10
CA GLN A 29 -7.39 -22.11 6.99
C GLN A 29 -6.49 -21.03 7.59
N PRO A 30 -5.23 -20.91 7.15
CA PRO A 30 -4.35 -19.87 7.67
C PRO A 30 -4.97 -18.50 7.41
N VAL A 31 -4.94 -17.64 8.43
CA VAL A 31 -5.49 -16.27 8.33
C VAL A 31 -4.81 -15.48 7.21
N VAL A 32 -3.52 -15.73 6.97
CA VAL A 32 -2.72 -15.11 5.90
C VAL A 32 -2.10 -16.21 5.05
N SER A 33 -2.24 -16.12 3.75
CA SER A 33 -1.61 -17.01 2.77
C SER A 33 -0.89 -16.22 1.70
N ILE A 34 0.17 -16.82 1.12
CA ILE A 34 0.95 -16.24 0.03
C ILE A 34 1.16 -17.27 -1.08
N GLU A 35 1.04 -16.84 -2.32
CA GLU A 35 1.28 -17.64 -3.52
C GLU A 35 2.17 -16.86 -4.48
N GLY A 36 3.11 -17.55 -5.13
CA GLY A 36 3.92 -17.02 -6.23
C GLY A 36 3.65 -17.79 -7.52
N ARG A 37 3.29 -17.10 -8.61
CA ARG A 37 2.97 -17.67 -9.91
C ARG A 37 3.74 -16.98 -11.02
N MET A 38 4.50 -17.75 -11.81
CA MET A 38 5.15 -17.21 -13.01
C MET A 38 4.13 -16.94 -14.11
N ASN A 39 4.32 -15.85 -14.88
CA ASN A 39 3.53 -15.58 -16.09
C ASN A 39 3.68 -16.68 -17.14
N CYS A 40 4.80 -17.38 -17.14
CA CYS A 40 5.02 -18.62 -17.86
C CYS A 40 6.02 -19.48 -17.09
N PRO A 41 5.72 -20.77 -16.80
CA PRO A 41 6.67 -21.67 -16.15
C PRO A 41 7.80 -22.12 -17.08
N TYR A 42 7.74 -21.81 -18.37
CA TYR A 42 8.75 -22.13 -19.37
C TYR A 42 9.43 -20.87 -19.88
N ILE A 43 10.75 -20.94 -20.09
CA ILE A 43 11.57 -19.89 -20.69
C ILE A 43 12.52 -20.48 -21.72
N SER A 44 12.92 -19.66 -22.72
CA SER A 44 13.92 -20.04 -23.69
C SER A 44 15.25 -20.41 -23.02
N THR A 45 15.99 -21.39 -23.59
CA THR A 45 17.35 -21.71 -23.15
C THR A 45 18.32 -20.52 -23.26
N ARG A 46 17.95 -19.46 -23.97
CA ARG A 46 18.70 -18.19 -24.04
C ARG A 46 18.46 -17.29 -22.83
N GLY A 47 17.51 -17.64 -21.97
CA GLY A 47 17.02 -16.77 -20.90
C GLY A 47 16.11 -15.65 -21.43
N GLY A 48 15.96 -14.61 -20.63
CA GLY A 48 15.18 -13.42 -20.95
C GLY A 48 14.36 -12.90 -19.78
N THR A 49 13.44 -11.97 -20.07
CA THR A 49 12.55 -11.39 -19.05
C THR A 49 11.41 -12.34 -18.71
N ALA A 50 11.15 -12.52 -17.41
CA ALA A 50 10.02 -13.25 -16.89
C ALA A 50 9.33 -12.40 -15.78
N TYR A 51 8.06 -12.67 -15.53
CA TYR A 51 7.30 -11.99 -14.48
C TYR A 51 6.78 -13.00 -13.47
N LEU A 52 6.99 -12.69 -12.20
CA LEU A 52 6.40 -13.41 -11.07
C LEU A 52 5.26 -12.57 -10.50
N GLN A 53 4.07 -13.16 -10.42
CA GLN A 53 2.93 -12.60 -9.69
C GLN A 53 2.93 -13.20 -8.28
N VAL A 54 3.01 -12.34 -7.28
CA VAL A 54 2.86 -12.73 -5.87
C VAL A 54 1.51 -12.25 -5.38
N SER A 55 0.71 -13.16 -4.86
CA SER A 55 -0.59 -12.87 -4.25
C SER A 55 -0.53 -13.16 -2.75
N ILE A 56 -0.86 -12.17 -1.94
CA ILE A 56 -1.11 -12.33 -0.50
C ILE A 56 -2.62 -12.22 -0.29
N THR A 57 -3.21 -13.20 0.38
CA THR A 57 -4.65 -13.19 0.68
C THR A 57 -4.87 -13.41 2.17
N THR A 58 -5.90 -12.77 2.71
CA THR A 58 -6.32 -12.96 4.10
C THR A 58 -7.72 -13.54 4.14
N ALA A 59 -7.95 -14.47 5.07
CA ALA A 59 -9.28 -15.00 5.35
C ALA A 59 -10.16 -13.95 6.03
N GLY A 60 -11.48 -14.19 6.06
CA GLY A 60 -12.37 -13.45 6.94
C GLY A 60 -11.99 -13.73 8.39
N GLY A 61 -11.79 -12.69 9.19
CA GLY A 61 -11.46 -12.83 10.61
C GLY A 61 -12.51 -13.61 11.37
N GLY A 62 -12.09 -14.58 12.16
CA GLY A 62 -12.97 -15.34 13.06
C GLY A 62 -13.22 -14.63 14.40
N ARG A 63 -12.70 -13.42 14.61
CA ARG A 63 -12.89 -12.65 15.85
C ARG A 63 -14.24 -11.94 15.85
N THR A 64 -14.90 -11.99 17.00
CA THR A 64 -16.12 -11.23 17.31
C THR A 64 -15.81 -9.79 17.72
N GLU A 65 -14.58 -9.52 18.18
CA GLU A 65 -14.13 -8.21 18.67
C GLU A 65 -12.92 -7.75 17.85
N ARG A 66 -12.89 -6.46 17.49
CA ARG A 66 -11.74 -5.86 16.80
C ARG A 66 -10.55 -5.65 17.73
N GLN A 67 -9.37 -5.48 17.17
CA GLN A 67 -8.21 -5.02 17.94
C GLN A 67 -8.44 -3.58 18.43
N PRO A 68 -8.04 -3.25 19.67
CA PRO A 68 -8.01 -1.87 20.13
C PRO A 68 -7.06 -1.02 19.27
N LEU A 69 -7.38 0.25 19.13
CA LEU A 69 -6.61 1.20 18.34
C LEU A 69 -5.80 2.11 19.25
N ASN A 70 -4.56 2.39 18.86
CA ASN A 70 -3.73 3.44 19.45
C ASN A 70 -3.44 4.48 18.35
N LEU A 71 -4.27 5.51 18.30
CA LEU A 71 -4.31 6.48 17.22
C LEU A 71 -3.73 7.83 17.66
N SER A 72 -2.96 8.43 16.77
CA SER A 72 -2.63 9.86 16.81
C SER A 72 -3.14 10.53 15.55
N VAL A 73 -4.09 11.44 15.69
CA VAL A 73 -4.53 12.30 14.58
C VAL A 73 -3.71 13.58 14.61
N VAL A 74 -2.97 13.83 13.53
CA VAL A 74 -2.11 14.99 13.35
C VAL A 74 -2.76 15.91 12.32
N LEU A 75 -3.32 17.01 12.81
CA LEU A 75 -4.13 17.93 12.04
C LEU A 75 -3.38 19.21 11.71
N ASP A 76 -3.25 19.51 10.43
CA ASP A 76 -2.86 20.80 9.93
C ASP A 76 -3.89 21.86 10.32
N ARG A 77 -3.43 22.93 10.96
CA ARG A 77 -4.24 24.13 11.21
C ARG A 77 -3.59 25.40 10.63
N SER A 78 -2.70 25.23 9.64
CA SER A 78 -2.09 26.37 8.95
C SER A 78 -3.13 27.30 8.31
N GLY A 79 -2.70 28.49 7.90
CA GLY A 79 -3.60 29.52 7.40
C GLY A 79 -4.49 29.07 6.24
N SER A 80 -3.98 28.21 5.34
CA SER A 80 -4.70 27.64 4.19
C SER A 80 -5.90 26.78 4.60
N MET A 81 -5.86 26.15 5.78
CA MET A 81 -6.98 25.39 6.32
C MET A 81 -8.21 26.26 6.66
N GLY A 82 -8.05 27.58 6.74
CA GLY A 82 -9.16 28.54 6.88
C GLY A 82 -9.99 28.69 5.62
N GLU A 83 -9.45 28.32 4.46
CA GLU A 83 -10.11 28.44 3.18
C GLU A 83 -11.08 27.27 2.91
N GLU A 84 -12.10 27.49 2.08
CA GLU A 84 -13.02 26.46 1.60
C GLU A 84 -13.63 25.56 2.71
N SER A 85 -13.77 26.10 3.92
CA SER A 85 -14.28 25.36 5.09
C SER A 85 -13.45 24.11 5.43
N LYS A 86 -12.16 24.04 5.07
CA LYS A 86 -11.33 22.86 5.29
C LYS A 86 -11.23 22.51 6.77
N ILE A 87 -10.94 23.48 7.64
CA ILE A 87 -10.85 23.24 9.09
C ILE A 87 -12.17 22.82 9.70
N GLN A 88 -13.30 23.39 9.26
CA GLN A 88 -14.63 23.02 9.74
C GLN A 88 -14.98 21.59 9.37
N ASN A 89 -14.69 21.19 8.12
CA ASN A 89 -14.89 19.84 7.66
C ASN A 89 -13.95 18.83 8.35
N ALA A 90 -12.72 19.24 8.66
CA ALA A 90 -11.78 18.43 9.44
C ALA A 90 -12.27 18.21 10.88
N LYS A 91 -12.76 19.26 11.56
CA LYS A 91 -13.37 19.15 12.88
C LYS A 91 -14.57 18.20 12.88
N ALA A 92 -15.47 18.34 11.91
CA ALA A 92 -16.65 17.48 11.78
C ALA A 92 -16.24 16.00 11.53
N ALA A 93 -15.24 15.78 10.69
CA ALA A 93 -14.72 14.46 10.42
C ALA A 93 -14.04 13.82 11.65
N LEU A 94 -13.24 14.59 12.38
CA LEU A 94 -12.65 14.14 13.65
C LEU A 94 -13.71 13.84 14.71
N SER A 95 -14.74 14.67 14.83
CA SER A 95 -15.84 14.43 15.74
C SER A 95 -16.60 13.14 15.42
N THR A 96 -16.77 12.84 14.13
CA THR A 96 -17.35 11.57 13.67
C THR A 96 -16.42 10.37 14.01
N LEU A 97 -15.11 10.51 13.83
CA LEU A 97 -14.14 9.50 14.22
C LEU A 97 -14.20 9.22 15.73
N VAL A 98 -14.29 10.26 16.58
CA VAL A 98 -14.42 10.12 18.04
C VAL A 98 -15.67 9.32 18.42
N ASP A 99 -16.77 9.47 17.68
CA ASP A 99 -17.99 8.68 17.93
C ASP A 99 -17.81 7.19 17.70
N GLN A 100 -16.96 6.81 16.75
CA GLN A 100 -16.69 5.42 16.37
C GLN A 100 -15.70 4.70 17.32
N LEU A 101 -14.86 5.45 18.03
CA LEU A 101 -13.88 4.88 18.96
C LEU A 101 -14.55 4.23 20.17
N GLU A 102 -13.95 3.19 20.70
CA GLU A 102 -14.37 2.46 21.90
C GLU A 102 -13.58 2.91 23.15
N SER A 103 -14.01 2.49 24.32
CA SER A 103 -13.42 2.94 25.60
C SER A 103 -12.00 2.44 25.83
N ASP A 104 -11.61 1.35 25.20
CA ASP A 104 -10.27 0.74 25.24
C ASP A 104 -9.32 1.30 24.18
N ASP A 105 -9.85 2.03 23.19
CA ASP A 105 -9.02 2.75 22.24
C ASP A 105 -8.25 3.88 22.91
N ILE A 106 -7.05 4.13 22.41
CA ILE A 106 -6.21 5.26 22.79
C ILE A 106 -6.23 6.28 21.65
N LEU A 107 -6.51 7.53 22.00
CA LEU A 107 -6.50 8.63 21.04
C LEU A 107 -5.59 9.74 21.54
N SER A 108 -4.77 10.28 20.67
CA SER A 108 -4.15 11.60 20.80
C SER A 108 -4.53 12.49 19.63
N ILE A 109 -4.53 13.78 19.85
CA ILE A 109 -4.75 14.80 18.82
C ILE A 109 -3.60 15.79 18.91
N VAL A 110 -2.85 15.87 17.83
CA VAL A 110 -1.77 16.83 17.63
C VAL A 110 -2.23 17.83 16.57
N ILE A 111 -2.06 19.11 16.84
CA ILE A 111 -2.34 20.17 15.88
C ILE A 111 -1.05 20.92 15.58
N TYR A 112 -0.87 21.35 14.34
CA TYR A 112 0.35 22.03 13.95
C TYR A 112 0.10 23.18 12.97
N ASP A 113 0.88 24.23 13.19
CA ASP A 113 1.11 25.38 12.30
C ASP A 113 2.61 25.68 12.32
N ASP A 114 3.06 26.88 12.70
CA ASP A 114 4.46 27.17 13.05
C ASP A 114 4.89 26.40 14.31
N VAL A 115 3.94 26.14 15.18
CA VAL A 115 4.12 25.49 16.48
C VAL A 115 3.37 24.14 16.47
N VAL A 116 4.00 23.16 17.06
CA VAL A 116 3.37 21.84 17.29
C VAL A 116 2.76 21.84 18.69
N GLU A 117 1.49 21.52 18.80
CA GLU A 117 0.74 21.50 20.05
C GLU A 117 0.01 20.17 20.22
N VAL A 118 0.12 19.58 21.40
CA VAL A 118 -0.66 18.38 21.76
C VAL A 118 -2.00 18.83 22.34
N LEU A 119 -3.01 18.90 21.50
CA LEU A 119 -4.39 19.28 21.91
C LEU A 119 -4.96 18.27 22.89
N ARG A 120 -4.66 16.99 22.70
CA ARG A 120 -5.01 15.90 23.58
C ARG A 120 -3.89 14.87 23.64
N SER A 121 -3.32 14.67 24.82
CA SER A 121 -2.30 13.63 25.03
C SER A 121 -2.90 12.23 24.89
N ALA A 122 -2.07 11.28 24.42
CA ALA A 122 -2.45 9.89 24.22
C ALA A 122 -3.01 9.27 25.52
N SER A 123 -4.28 8.94 25.51
CA SER A 123 -4.98 8.31 26.63
C SER A 123 -6.21 7.55 26.12
N ARG A 124 -6.75 6.65 26.93
CA ARG A 124 -7.98 5.92 26.59
C ARG A 124 -9.13 6.88 26.32
N VAL A 125 -10.00 6.49 25.37
CA VAL A 125 -11.16 7.29 25.01
C VAL A 125 -12.16 7.26 26.18
N GLY A 126 -12.35 8.42 26.80
CA GLY A 126 -13.28 8.63 27.90
C GLY A 126 -14.45 9.54 27.49
N ASP A 127 -14.52 10.74 28.07
CA ASP A 127 -15.58 11.72 27.75
C ASP A 127 -15.42 12.25 26.29
N LYS A 128 -16.16 11.63 25.37
CA LYS A 128 -16.19 12.03 23.95
C LYS A 128 -16.67 13.46 23.75
N ARG A 129 -17.53 13.98 24.64
CA ARG A 129 -18.03 15.38 24.56
C ARG A 129 -16.94 16.38 24.87
N LEU A 130 -16.07 16.06 25.85
CA LEU A 130 -14.88 16.88 26.13
C LEU A 130 -13.93 16.90 24.95
N ILE A 131 -13.65 15.72 24.36
CA ILE A 131 -12.76 15.60 23.19
C ILE A 131 -13.29 16.45 22.03
N LYS A 132 -14.58 16.38 21.73
CA LYS A 132 -15.20 17.17 20.65
C LYS A 132 -15.13 18.69 20.93
N ARG A 133 -15.33 19.14 22.18
CA ARG A 133 -15.13 20.55 22.52
C ARG A 133 -13.72 21.04 22.24
N LEU A 134 -12.71 20.25 22.61
CA LEU A 134 -11.30 20.59 22.28
C LEU A 134 -11.10 20.72 20.76
N ILE A 135 -11.67 19.80 19.98
CA ILE A 135 -11.61 19.86 18.51
C ILE A 135 -12.28 21.14 17.98
N ASP A 136 -13.43 21.52 18.54
CA ASP A 136 -14.19 22.70 18.09
C ASP A 136 -13.44 24.02 18.35
N GLU A 137 -12.54 24.07 19.32
CA GLU A 137 -11.72 25.24 19.63
C GLU A 137 -10.58 25.51 18.66
N VAL A 138 -10.22 24.52 17.81
CA VAL A 138 -9.12 24.66 16.84
C VAL A 138 -9.42 25.75 15.82
N GLN A 139 -8.49 26.69 15.65
CA GLN A 139 -8.57 27.78 14.68
C GLN A 139 -7.37 27.76 13.74
N PRO A 140 -7.55 28.09 12.44
CA PRO A 140 -6.46 28.15 11.49
C PRO A 140 -5.55 29.34 11.76
N ARG A 141 -4.21 29.15 11.63
CA ARG A 141 -3.19 30.21 11.76
C ARG A 141 -1.83 29.74 11.23
N GLY A 142 -0.95 30.67 10.94
CA GLY A 142 0.50 30.44 10.74
C GLY A 142 0.86 29.66 9.48
N PHE A 143 2.06 29.08 9.50
CA PHE A 143 2.67 28.27 8.43
C PHE A 143 2.50 26.77 8.69
N THR A 144 3.27 25.89 7.99
CA THR A 144 3.05 24.45 7.97
C THR A 144 4.31 23.68 8.42
N ASN A 145 4.43 23.37 9.72
CA ASN A 145 5.47 22.51 10.30
C ASN A 145 5.01 21.04 10.30
N LEU A 146 4.78 20.48 9.11
CA LEU A 146 4.33 19.10 8.91
C LEU A 146 5.25 18.09 9.58
N GLY A 147 6.57 18.24 9.40
CA GLY A 147 7.57 17.34 9.97
C GLY A 147 7.51 17.27 11.50
N GLY A 148 7.39 18.44 12.15
CA GLY A 148 7.25 18.51 13.60
C GLY A 148 5.96 17.87 14.11
N GLY A 149 4.83 18.16 13.44
CA GLY A 149 3.54 17.55 13.76
C GLY A 149 3.56 16.03 13.63
N MET A 150 4.13 15.53 12.52
CA MET A 150 4.29 14.10 12.27
C MET A 150 5.15 13.41 13.35
N VAL A 151 6.29 14.00 13.72
CA VAL A 151 7.18 13.45 14.76
C VAL A 151 6.46 13.38 16.11
N GLU A 152 5.75 14.45 16.49
CA GLU A 152 4.98 14.45 17.74
C GLU A 152 3.84 13.42 17.70
N GLY A 153 3.17 13.26 16.57
CA GLY A 153 2.17 12.20 16.38
C GLY A 153 2.73 10.81 16.66
N PHE A 154 3.92 10.52 16.13
CA PHE A 154 4.63 9.26 16.43
C PHE A 154 4.99 9.12 17.91
N HIS A 155 5.48 10.19 18.56
CA HIS A 155 5.77 10.17 19.99
C HIS A 155 4.52 9.87 20.84
N GLN A 156 3.37 10.41 20.47
CA GLN A 156 2.12 10.15 21.18
C GLN A 156 1.71 8.68 21.08
N VAL A 157 1.83 8.05 19.89
CA VAL A 157 1.56 6.62 19.72
C VAL A 157 2.58 5.77 20.48
N GLU A 158 3.86 6.12 20.41
CA GLU A 158 4.96 5.38 21.04
C GLU A 158 4.82 5.29 22.58
N ARG A 159 4.29 6.33 23.24
CA ARG A 159 4.05 6.34 24.70
C ARG A 159 3.12 5.24 25.19
N ASN A 160 2.22 4.76 24.32
CA ASN A 160 1.25 3.71 24.63
C ASN A 160 1.37 2.55 23.63
N LEU A 161 2.59 2.24 23.22
CA LEU A 161 2.84 1.19 22.24
C LEU A 161 2.53 -0.19 22.83
N HIS A 162 1.55 -0.86 22.26
CA HIS A 162 1.21 -2.25 22.52
C HIS A 162 1.14 -3.04 21.21
N ARG A 163 1.76 -4.20 21.15
CA ARG A 163 1.77 -5.03 19.92
C ARG A 163 0.40 -5.61 19.56
N GLU A 164 -0.49 -5.71 20.54
CA GLU A 164 -1.86 -6.18 20.35
C GLU A 164 -2.80 -5.06 19.87
N TYR A 165 -2.32 -3.82 19.80
CA TYR A 165 -3.07 -2.67 19.31
C TYR A 165 -2.68 -2.35 17.87
N VAL A 166 -3.60 -1.81 17.11
CA VAL A 166 -3.27 -1.18 15.82
C VAL A 166 -2.70 0.21 16.12
N ASN A 167 -1.38 0.38 15.96
CA ASN A 167 -0.65 1.61 16.26
C ASN A 167 -0.56 2.47 15.00
N ARG A 168 -1.29 3.60 14.95
CA ARG A 168 -1.43 4.40 13.75
C ARG A 168 -1.33 5.90 13.98
N VAL A 169 -0.56 6.57 13.13
CA VAL A 169 -0.62 8.02 12.93
C VAL A 169 -1.47 8.31 11.69
N ILE A 170 -2.41 9.26 11.79
CA ILE A 170 -3.19 9.77 10.67
C ILE A 170 -2.80 11.24 10.49
N LEU A 171 -2.09 11.54 9.41
CA LEU A 171 -1.58 12.87 9.08
C LEU A 171 -2.48 13.54 8.05
N LEU A 172 -3.10 14.66 8.41
CA LEU A 172 -3.89 15.50 7.51
C LEU A 172 -3.12 16.77 7.20
N SER A 173 -3.00 17.12 5.92
CA SER A 173 -2.40 18.38 5.47
C SER A 173 -3.06 18.87 4.18
N ASP A 174 -3.17 20.20 4.03
CA ASP A 174 -3.61 20.85 2.80
C ASP A 174 -2.50 21.68 2.15
N GLY A 175 -1.30 21.72 2.75
CA GLY A 175 -0.22 22.59 2.33
C GLY A 175 1.14 21.91 2.16
N LEU A 176 2.10 22.70 1.71
CA LEU A 176 3.50 22.30 1.60
C LEU A 176 4.20 22.45 2.95
N ALA A 177 5.01 21.46 3.32
CA ALA A 177 5.93 21.58 4.45
C ALA A 177 6.89 22.74 4.20
N ASN A 178 6.76 23.83 4.95
CA ASN A 178 7.57 25.05 4.78
C ASN A 178 8.26 25.50 6.07
N ARG A 179 8.14 24.73 7.15
CA ARG A 179 8.80 24.94 8.44
C ARG A 179 9.29 23.62 9.02
N GLY A 180 10.29 23.70 9.89
CA GLY A 180 10.89 22.53 10.55
C GLY A 180 11.60 21.59 9.57
N ILE A 181 11.38 20.29 9.70
CA ILE A 181 11.93 19.28 8.80
C ILE A 181 11.09 19.32 7.51
N THR A 182 11.70 19.73 6.41
CA THR A 182 11.05 19.83 5.08
C THR A 182 11.69 18.92 4.04
N ASP A 183 12.87 18.37 4.31
CA ASP A 183 13.54 17.44 3.41
C ASP A 183 12.80 16.10 3.33
N PRO A 184 12.30 15.68 2.14
CA PRO A 184 11.57 14.43 1.98
C PRO A 184 12.37 13.19 2.40
N ALA A 185 13.69 13.16 2.19
CA ALA A 185 14.52 12.02 2.55
C ALA A 185 14.63 11.88 4.08
N GLU A 186 14.73 13.01 4.80
CA GLU A 186 14.76 13.04 6.26
C GLU A 186 13.39 12.60 6.85
N LEU A 187 12.29 13.13 6.33
CA LEU A 187 10.94 12.75 6.73
C LEU A 187 10.70 11.24 6.52
N ASN A 188 11.10 10.71 5.37
CA ASN A 188 10.99 9.27 5.10
C ASN A 188 11.89 8.43 6.02
N ARG A 189 13.05 8.93 6.44
CA ARG A 189 13.92 8.25 7.42
C ARG A 189 13.21 8.15 8.78
N VAL A 190 12.55 9.21 9.21
CA VAL A 190 11.74 9.23 10.44
C VAL A 190 10.63 8.18 10.36
N VAL A 191 9.86 8.19 9.29
CA VAL A 191 8.75 7.26 9.09
C VAL A 191 9.21 5.81 9.10
N ARG A 192 10.29 5.47 8.39
CA ARG A 192 10.86 4.11 8.40
C ARG A 192 11.33 3.67 9.79
N LYS A 193 11.90 4.59 10.59
CA LYS A 193 12.29 4.31 11.98
C LYS A 193 11.10 3.88 12.82
N TYR A 194 9.97 4.60 12.74
CA TYR A 194 8.77 4.29 13.52
C TYR A 194 8.03 3.06 12.98
N ARG A 195 8.03 2.84 11.69
CA ARG A 195 7.55 1.59 11.10
C ARG A 195 8.32 0.38 11.65
N GLY A 196 9.65 0.46 11.79
CA GLY A 196 10.45 -0.59 12.44
C GLY A 196 10.10 -0.84 13.91
N ARG A 197 9.25 0.01 14.51
CA ARG A 197 8.67 -0.13 15.86
C ARG A 197 7.19 -0.50 15.83
N SER A 198 6.69 -0.97 14.69
CA SER A 198 5.27 -1.33 14.49
C SER A 198 4.30 -0.16 14.66
N ILE A 199 4.72 1.04 14.25
CA ILE A 199 3.84 2.23 14.16
C ILE A 199 3.76 2.65 12.72
N SER A 200 2.57 2.53 12.12
CA SER A 200 2.30 2.91 10.73
C SER A 200 1.75 4.34 10.62
N ILE A 201 1.84 4.93 9.41
CA ILE A 201 1.27 6.26 9.14
C ILE A 201 0.38 6.24 7.90
N THR A 202 -0.83 6.77 8.02
CA THR A 202 -1.71 7.09 6.91
C THR A 202 -1.64 8.60 6.65
N THR A 203 -1.58 8.99 5.37
CA THR A 203 -1.52 10.39 4.97
C THR A 203 -2.76 10.78 4.16
N MET A 204 -3.29 11.97 4.44
CA MET A 204 -4.48 12.53 3.81
C MET A 204 -4.17 13.93 3.31
N GLY A 205 -4.09 14.10 1.99
CA GLY A 205 -3.90 15.41 1.35
C GLY A 205 -5.24 16.02 0.97
N VAL A 206 -5.51 17.24 1.42
CA VAL A 206 -6.80 17.95 1.24
C VAL A 206 -6.60 19.10 0.26
N GLY A 207 -7.44 19.17 -0.79
CA GLY A 207 -7.33 20.21 -1.82
C GLY A 207 -6.18 19.96 -2.81
N LEU A 208 -5.64 21.04 -3.36
CA LEU A 208 -4.68 20.96 -4.48
C LEU A 208 -3.26 21.47 -4.15
N ASP A 209 -3.04 22.02 -2.96
CA ASP A 209 -1.81 22.80 -2.68
C ASP A 209 -0.75 22.05 -1.86
N TYR A 210 -1.00 20.80 -1.46
CA TYR A 210 -0.03 19.96 -0.76
C TYR A 210 0.91 19.20 -1.73
N ASN A 211 2.03 18.66 -1.20
CA ASN A 211 2.98 17.83 -1.95
C ASN A 211 2.53 16.36 -1.99
N GLU A 212 1.92 15.95 -3.09
CA GLU A 212 1.43 14.59 -3.28
C GLU A 212 2.55 13.54 -3.27
N ASN A 213 3.71 13.83 -3.89
CA ASN A 213 4.83 12.89 -3.93
C ASN A 213 5.33 12.60 -2.50
N LEU A 214 5.40 13.64 -1.65
CA LEU A 214 5.77 13.47 -0.25
C LEU A 214 4.73 12.63 0.50
N MET A 215 3.43 12.95 0.37
CA MET A 215 2.37 12.25 1.10
C MET A 215 2.28 10.78 0.71
N VAL A 216 2.40 10.45 -0.58
CA VAL A 216 2.49 9.07 -1.08
C VAL A 216 3.70 8.37 -0.48
N SER A 217 4.89 8.98 -0.57
CA SER A 217 6.13 8.40 -0.09
C SER A 217 6.11 8.13 1.43
N LEU A 218 5.56 9.05 2.24
CA LEU A 218 5.39 8.86 3.69
C LEU A 218 4.47 7.68 4.01
N ALA A 219 3.33 7.55 3.31
CA ALA A 219 2.40 6.45 3.51
C ALA A 219 3.03 5.10 3.12
N GLU A 220 3.73 5.03 1.99
CA GLU A 220 4.38 3.81 1.50
C GLU A 220 5.51 3.35 2.43
N ASN A 221 6.42 4.26 2.78
CA ASN A 221 7.51 3.97 3.70
C ASN A 221 7.00 3.66 5.13
N GLY A 222 5.84 4.21 5.48
CA GLY A 222 5.22 4.05 6.79
C GLY A 222 4.22 2.89 6.89
N GLY A 223 3.95 2.16 5.79
CA GLY A 223 3.08 0.98 5.81
C GLY A 223 1.58 1.27 5.95
N GLY A 224 1.15 2.52 5.78
CA GLY A 224 -0.27 2.92 5.81
C GLY A 224 -0.85 3.23 4.44
N ASN A 225 -1.87 4.08 4.41
CA ASN A 225 -2.60 4.46 3.21
C ASN A 225 -2.35 5.93 2.85
N TYR A 226 -2.43 6.25 1.56
CA TYR A 226 -2.51 7.61 1.07
C TYR A 226 -3.88 7.88 0.50
N TYR A 227 -4.45 9.05 0.81
CA TYR A 227 -5.71 9.54 0.26
C TYR A 227 -5.55 10.93 -0.33
N PHE A 228 -6.01 11.09 -1.57
CA PHE A 228 -6.26 12.39 -2.18
C PHE A 228 -7.71 12.78 -1.93
N ILE A 229 -7.95 13.92 -1.28
CA ILE A 229 -9.26 14.44 -0.94
C ILE A 229 -9.44 15.79 -1.63
N GLU A 230 -10.00 15.77 -2.84
CA GLU A 230 -10.19 16.96 -3.66
C GLU A 230 -11.00 18.04 -2.94
N SER A 231 -12.08 17.65 -2.29
CA SER A 231 -12.92 18.54 -1.50
C SER A 231 -12.96 18.09 -0.04
N SER A 232 -12.72 19.01 0.88
CA SER A 232 -12.77 18.77 2.32
C SER A 232 -14.11 18.19 2.80
N ARG A 233 -15.21 18.36 2.04
CA ARG A 233 -16.52 17.73 2.31
C ARG A 233 -16.46 16.20 2.36
N HIS A 234 -15.52 15.58 1.65
CA HIS A 234 -15.36 14.13 1.64
C HIS A 234 -14.49 13.59 2.78
N LEU A 235 -13.91 14.47 3.60
CA LEU A 235 -12.97 14.09 4.66
C LEU A 235 -13.58 13.12 5.67
N ALA A 236 -14.84 13.35 6.06
CA ALA A 236 -15.53 12.45 6.99
C ALA A 236 -15.72 11.04 6.43
N SER A 237 -16.04 10.91 5.14
CA SER A 237 -16.20 9.60 4.50
C SER A 237 -14.88 8.88 4.34
N VAL A 238 -13.80 9.60 4.04
CA VAL A 238 -12.45 9.03 3.93
C VAL A 238 -11.91 8.59 5.29
N LEU A 239 -12.07 9.41 6.34
CA LEU A 239 -11.69 9.04 7.71
C LEU A 239 -12.48 7.83 8.21
N ARG A 240 -13.79 7.78 7.91
CA ARG A 240 -14.59 6.60 8.23
C ARG A 240 -14.10 5.35 7.53
N ARG A 241 -13.81 5.44 6.22
CA ARG A 241 -13.23 4.31 5.46
C ARG A 241 -11.90 3.84 6.07
N GLU A 242 -11.02 4.77 6.44
CA GLU A 242 -9.75 4.41 7.10
C GLU A 242 -10.01 3.72 8.44
N PHE A 243 -10.93 4.24 9.26
CA PHE A 243 -11.32 3.61 10.53
C PHE A 243 -11.87 2.20 10.34
N ASP A 244 -12.78 2.00 9.37
CA ASP A 244 -13.33 0.68 9.06
C ASP A 244 -12.22 -0.31 8.64
N MET A 245 -11.22 0.15 7.88
CA MET A 245 -10.05 -0.66 7.53
C MET A 245 -9.20 -0.99 8.75
N LEU A 246 -8.89 -0.01 9.61
CA LEU A 246 -8.09 -0.23 10.83
C LEU A 246 -8.77 -1.21 11.78
N SER A 247 -10.10 -1.17 11.86
CA SER A 247 -10.89 -2.11 12.65
C SER A 247 -10.84 -3.55 12.12
N GLY A 248 -10.43 -3.74 10.87
CA GLY A 248 -10.30 -5.04 10.20
C GLY A 248 -8.85 -5.52 10.03
N VAL A 249 -7.88 -4.96 10.72
CA VAL A 249 -6.48 -5.40 10.63
C VAL A 249 -6.34 -6.82 11.21
N VAL A 250 -5.78 -7.75 10.41
CA VAL A 250 -5.53 -9.14 10.80
C VAL A 250 -4.03 -9.47 10.90
N ALA A 251 -3.20 -8.66 10.26
CA ALA A 251 -1.74 -8.77 10.36
C ALA A 251 -1.11 -7.40 10.20
N GLN A 252 -0.13 -7.09 11.03
CA GLN A 252 0.54 -5.80 11.04
C GLN A 252 1.99 -5.93 10.56
N ASN A 253 2.52 -4.82 10.05
CA ASN A 253 3.93 -4.65 9.73
C ASN A 253 4.49 -5.74 8.79
N ALA A 254 3.66 -6.23 7.86
CA ALA A 254 4.04 -7.29 6.95
C ALA A 254 5.18 -6.86 6.02
N THR A 255 6.16 -7.75 5.84
CA THR A 255 7.27 -7.61 4.91
C THR A 255 7.44 -8.90 4.11
N LEU A 256 7.68 -8.74 2.81
CA LEU A 256 7.94 -9.87 1.90
C LEU A 256 9.43 -9.88 1.54
N ASP A 257 10.12 -10.93 1.95
CA ASP A 257 11.50 -11.21 1.56
C ASP A 257 11.51 -12.07 0.30
N LEU A 258 12.12 -11.58 -0.77
CA LEU A 258 12.30 -12.30 -2.03
C LEU A 258 13.77 -12.64 -2.21
N ASN A 259 14.06 -13.91 -2.48
CA ASN A 259 15.39 -14.40 -2.78
C ASN A 259 15.43 -14.97 -4.20
N ALA A 260 16.24 -14.37 -5.06
CA ALA A 260 16.45 -14.86 -6.41
C ALA A 260 17.29 -16.14 -6.41
N GLY A 261 16.90 -17.09 -7.26
CA GLY A 261 17.66 -18.31 -7.51
C GLY A 261 19.00 -18.05 -8.23
N PRO A 262 19.81 -19.10 -8.41
CA PRO A 262 21.13 -18.97 -9.02
C PRO A 262 21.11 -18.28 -10.39
N GLY A 263 21.86 -17.18 -10.52
CA GLY A 263 21.96 -16.39 -11.75
C GLY A 263 20.75 -15.54 -12.11
N VAL A 264 19.61 -15.70 -11.44
CA VAL A 264 18.43 -14.84 -11.63
C VAL A 264 18.64 -13.50 -10.94
N ARG A 265 18.20 -12.43 -11.58
CA ARG A 265 18.21 -11.09 -11.01
C ARG A 265 16.78 -10.54 -10.90
N ILE A 266 16.39 -10.14 -9.70
CA ILE A 266 15.17 -9.36 -9.51
C ILE A 266 15.44 -7.93 -10.02
N VAL A 267 14.85 -7.59 -11.16
CA VAL A 267 15.01 -6.28 -11.81
C VAL A 267 14.23 -5.23 -11.06
N ASP A 268 12.96 -5.53 -10.80
CA ASP A 268 12.03 -4.58 -10.17
C ASP A 268 10.91 -5.32 -9.42
N VAL A 269 10.39 -4.70 -8.38
CA VAL A 269 9.08 -5.02 -7.80
C VAL A 269 8.20 -3.82 -8.11
N ILE A 270 7.43 -3.94 -9.18
CA ILE A 270 6.78 -2.82 -9.84
C ILE A 270 5.82 -2.10 -8.89
N GLY A 271 5.99 -0.79 -8.74
CA GLY A 271 5.18 0.05 -7.87
C GLY A 271 5.56 0.05 -6.39
N PHE A 272 6.76 -0.50 -6.04
CA PHE A 272 7.23 -0.53 -4.65
C PHE A 272 8.66 -0.02 -4.53
N GLU A 273 8.92 0.81 -3.53
CA GLU A 273 10.28 1.08 -3.06
C GLU A 273 10.75 -0.11 -2.22
N VAL A 274 11.84 -0.74 -2.65
CA VAL A 274 12.33 -1.98 -2.05
C VAL A 274 13.72 -1.82 -1.46
N GLY A 275 13.98 -2.45 -0.33
CA GLY A 275 15.34 -2.67 0.17
C GLY A 275 16.03 -3.76 -0.66
N ARG A 276 17.31 -3.57 -1.04
CA ARG A 276 18.10 -4.53 -1.82
C ARG A 276 19.41 -4.84 -1.12
N GLU A 277 19.71 -6.12 -1.02
CA GLU A 277 21.00 -6.61 -0.53
C GLU A 277 21.41 -7.83 -1.37
N GLY A 278 22.25 -7.60 -2.40
CA GLY A 278 22.59 -8.63 -3.37
C GLY A 278 21.36 -9.18 -4.11
N ASN A 279 21.14 -10.49 -4.00
CA ASN A 279 19.99 -11.19 -4.59
C ASN A 279 18.75 -11.21 -3.68
N HIS A 280 18.81 -10.56 -2.52
CA HIS A 280 17.72 -10.43 -1.57
C HIS A 280 17.03 -9.09 -1.75
N VAL A 281 15.71 -9.11 -1.81
CA VAL A 281 14.86 -7.92 -1.95
C VAL A 281 13.79 -7.96 -0.86
N VAL A 282 13.68 -6.87 -0.09
CA VAL A 282 12.66 -6.70 0.96
C VAL A 282 11.60 -5.73 0.47
N VAL A 283 10.37 -6.24 0.36
CA VAL A 283 9.19 -5.46 -0.05
C VAL A 283 8.39 -5.09 1.19
N PRO A 284 8.19 -3.79 1.45
CA PRO A 284 7.35 -3.32 2.54
C PRO A 284 5.86 -3.48 2.18
N VAL A 285 5.20 -4.51 2.73
CA VAL A 285 3.77 -4.79 2.45
C VAL A 285 2.84 -3.90 3.28
N GLY A 286 3.17 -3.67 4.55
CA GLY A 286 2.32 -2.91 5.50
C GLY A 286 1.29 -3.79 6.21
N ASP A 287 0.19 -3.17 6.66
CA ASP A 287 -0.86 -3.90 7.36
C ASP A 287 -1.79 -4.61 6.39
N LEU A 288 -2.23 -5.81 6.77
CA LEU A 288 -3.17 -6.63 6.02
C LEU A 288 -4.53 -6.64 6.74
N TYR A 289 -5.58 -6.52 5.98
CA TYR A 289 -6.95 -6.38 6.48
C TYR A 289 -7.78 -7.64 6.26
N THR A 290 -8.90 -7.76 6.91
CA THR A 290 -9.86 -8.84 6.70
C THR A 290 -10.31 -8.90 5.22
N ARG A 291 -10.22 -10.08 4.62
CA ARG A 291 -10.54 -10.32 3.20
C ARG A 291 -9.71 -9.45 2.24
N ASP A 292 -8.49 -9.10 2.63
CA ASP A 292 -7.56 -8.35 1.79
C ASP A 292 -6.92 -9.26 0.75
N ARG A 293 -6.59 -8.66 -0.40
CA ARG A 293 -5.81 -9.29 -1.46
C ARG A 293 -4.79 -8.28 -1.96
N ARG A 294 -3.51 -8.59 -1.76
CA ARG A 294 -2.39 -7.80 -2.27
C ARG A 294 -1.71 -8.55 -3.39
N GLU A 295 -1.43 -7.85 -4.47
CA GLU A 295 -0.76 -8.43 -5.62
C GLU A 295 0.49 -7.62 -5.95
N PHE A 296 1.56 -8.33 -6.27
CA PHE A 296 2.87 -7.76 -6.60
C PHE A 296 3.34 -8.37 -7.91
N THR A 297 3.79 -7.54 -8.82
CA THR A 297 4.47 -7.99 -10.03
C THR A 297 5.97 -7.79 -9.87
N VAL A 298 6.71 -8.89 -9.95
CA VAL A 298 8.17 -8.91 -9.88
C VAL A 298 8.74 -9.18 -11.27
N GLU A 299 9.54 -8.26 -11.77
CA GLU A 299 10.26 -8.39 -13.04
C GLU A 299 11.60 -9.09 -12.81
N LEU A 300 11.83 -10.17 -13.54
CA LEU A 300 13.00 -11.02 -13.44
C LEU A 300 13.81 -10.99 -14.74
N ASP A 301 15.12 -10.97 -14.60
CA ASP A 301 16.06 -11.28 -15.67
C ASP A 301 16.64 -12.66 -15.41
N VAL A 302 16.31 -13.61 -16.28
CA VAL A 302 16.67 -15.02 -16.16
C VAL A 302 17.82 -15.30 -17.11
N PRO A 303 18.96 -15.86 -16.66
CA PRO A 303 20.12 -16.13 -17.52
C PRO A 303 19.82 -17.23 -18.52
N SER A 304 20.71 -17.41 -19.48
CA SER A 304 20.72 -18.63 -20.34
C SER A 304 21.01 -19.88 -19.51
N GLY A 305 20.33 -20.98 -19.84
CA GLY A 305 20.48 -22.19 -19.05
C GLY A 305 19.77 -23.41 -19.63
N SER A 306 19.64 -24.44 -18.80
CA SER A 306 18.97 -25.71 -19.14
C SER A 306 18.39 -26.36 -17.88
N GLY A 307 17.39 -27.24 -18.06
CA GLY A 307 16.74 -27.95 -16.97
C GLY A 307 15.72 -27.11 -16.23
N SER A 308 15.52 -27.42 -14.95
CA SER A 308 14.51 -26.78 -14.08
C SER A 308 15.17 -26.30 -12.79
N PHE A 309 14.75 -25.15 -12.29
CA PHE A 309 15.27 -24.61 -11.04
C PHE A 309 14.24 -23.69 -10.35
N SER A 310 14.46 -23.42 -9.07
CA SER A 310 13.70 -22.41 -8.34
C SER A 310 14.21 -21.02 -8.73
N ALA A 311 13.36 -20.26 -9.43
CA ALA A 311 13.73 -18.91 -9.90
C ALA A 311 13.67 -17.88 -8.77
N VAL A 312 12.65 -17.96 -7.91
CA VAL A 312 12.48 -17.06 -6.75
C VAL A 312 11.80 -17.82 -5.61
N SER A 313 12.28 -17.63 -4.40
CA SER A 313 11.54 -17.98 -3.17
C SER A 313 11.13 -16.72 -2.43
N GLY A 314 9.96 -16.74 -1.80
CA GLY A 314 9.42 -15.63 -1.02
C GLY A 314 9.00 -16.06 0.38
N ILE A 315 9.29 -15.24 1.39
CA ILE A 315 8.83 -15.41 2.76
C ILE A 315 8.15 -14.12 3.20
N LEU A 316 6.87 -14.21 3.50
CA LEU A 316 6.10 -13.12 4.13
C LEU A 316 6.24 -13.25 5.63
N ARG A 317 6.75 -12.20 6.30
CA ARG A 317 6.78 -12.08 7.77
C ARG A 317 5.81 -11.00 8.19
N TYR A 318 5.11 -11.23 9.29
CA TYR A 318 4.13 -10.28 9.82
C TYR A 318 3.90 -10.49 11.32
N GLU A 319 3.35 -9.49 11.98
CA GLU A 319 2.83 -9.57 13.35
C GLU A 319 1.34 -9.95 13.28
N SER A 320 0.97 -11.06 13.93
CA SER A 320 -0.43 -11.49 14.02
C SER A 320 -1.22 -10.58 14.98
N GLU A 321 -2.55 -10.70 14.98
CA GLU A 321 -3.45 -10.00 15.91
C GLU A 321 -3.08 -10.17 17.40
N ALA A 322 -2.41 -11.26 17.75
CA ALA A 322 -1.91 -11.51 19.11
C ALA A 322 -0.50 -10.94 19.35
N GLY A 323 0.01 -10.06 18.49
CA GLY A 323 1.34 -9.47 18.59
C GLY A 323 2.50 -10.46 18.40
N ARG A 324 2.24 -11.68 17.88
CA ARG A 324 3.26 -12.70 17.66
C ARG A 324 3.77 -12.66 16.23
N GLN A 325 5.06 -12.91 16.07
CA GLN A 325 5.68 -13.07 14.75
C GLN A 325 5.16 -14.35 14.08
N ALA A 326 4.75 -14.22 12.84
CA ALA A 326 4.30 -15.30 11.98
C ALA A 326 4.91 -15.18 10.59
N SER A 327 4.97 -16.29 9.86
CA SER A 327 5.44 -16.28 8.48
C SER A 327 4.80 -17.37 7.64
N CYS A 328 4.71 -17.11 6.34
CA CYS A 328 4.38 -18.09 5.31
C CYS A 328 5.21 -17.81 4.06
N GLY A 329 5.32 -18.78 3.14
CA GLY A 329 6.20 -18.63 2.00
C GLY A 329 5.80 -19.42 0.77
N PHE A 330 6.51 -19.17 -0.33
CA PHE A 330 6.32 -19.85 -1.60
C PHE A 330 7.67 -20.09 -2.31
N SER A 331 7.66 -20.94 -3.33
CA SER A 331 8.75 -21.11 -4.29
C SER A 331 8.20 -21.17 -5.71
N ALA A 332 8.76 -20.36 -6.60
CA ALA A 332 8.40 -20.31 -8.02
C ALA A 332 9.50 -20.92 -8.87
N HIS A 333 9.12 -21.82 -9.78
CA HIS A 333 10.04 -22.60 -10.61
C HIS A 333 9.94 -22.20 -12.07
N ILE A 334 11.06 -22.33 -12.80
CA ILE A 334 11.16 -22.13 -14.25
C ILE A 334 11.80 -23.37 -14.87
N HIS A 335 11.33 -23.72 -16.08
CA HIS A 335 11.85 -24.77 -16.93
C HIS A 335 12.40 -24.18 -18.22
N TYR A 336 13.63 -24.52 -18.57
CA TYR A 336 14.20 -24.12 -19.86
C TYR A 336 13.69 -25.01 -20.99
N THR A 337 13.28 -24.40 -22.09
CA THR A 337 12.88 -25.13 -23.30
C THR A 337 13.43 -24.49 -24.57
N ARG A 338 13.58 -25.29 -25.63
CA ARG A 338 13.88 -24.83 -26.98
C ARG A 338 12.61 -24.68 -27.82
N ASP A 339 11.49 -25.22 -27.36
CA ASP A 339 10.21 -25.16 -28.05
C ASP A 339 9.45 -23.87 -27.69
N VAL A 340 9.45 -22.92 -28.63
CA VAL A 340 8.70 -21.66 -28.50
C VAL A 340 7.19 -21.91 -28.35
N ALA A 341 6.66 -22.94 -29.02
CA ALA A 341 5.25 -23.27 -28.93
C ALA A 341 4.89 -23.78 -27.53
N GLU A 342 5.81 -24.41 -26.79
CA GLU A 342 5.61 -24.83 -25.42
C GLU A 342 5.49 -23.60 -24.48
N ILE A 343 6.29 -22.56 -24.70
CA ILE A 343 6.21 -21.30 -23.95
C ILE A 343 4.84 -20.68 -24.17
N GLU A 344 4.39 -20.54 -25.42
CA GLU A 344 3.09 -19.90 -25.72
C GLU A 344 1.89 -20.71 -25.18
N ARG A 345 1.92 -22.03 -25.28
CA ARG A 345 0.81 -22.90 -24.77
C ARG A 345 0.68 -22.87 -23.25
N ASN A 346 1.78 -22.62 -22.52
CA ASN A 346 1.80 -22.64 -21.06
C ASN A 346 1.82 -21.24 -20.45
N ARG A 347 1.60 -20.19 -21.25
CA ARG A 347 1.50 -18.82 -20.75
C ARG A 347 0.21 -18.66 -19.94
N ASP A 348 0.35 -18.23 -18.68
CA ASP A 348 -0.78 -17.82 -17.84
C ASP A 348 -1.25 -16.43 -18.26
N GLN A 349 -2.40 -16.37 -18.94
CA GLN A 349 -2.92 -15.14 -19.50
C GLN A 349 -3.32 -14.11 -18.43
N GLU A 350 -3.78 -14.55 -17.26
CA GLU A 350 -4.08 -13.64 -16.15
C GLU A 350 -2.80 -13.05 -15.54
N ALA A 351 -1.81 -13.88 -15.27
CA ALA A 351 -0.53 -13.42 -14.76
C ALA A 351 0.18 -12.49 -15.77
N GLN A 352 0.07 -12.80 -17.07
CA GLN A 352 0.59 -11.92 -18.13
C GLN A 352 -0.14 -10.58 -18.16
N ALA A 353 -1.47 -10.57 -18.13
CA ALA A 353 -2.25 -9.33 -18.12
C ALA A 353 -1.90 -8.44 -16.92
N ARG A 354 -1.74 -9.03 -15.74
CA ARG A 354 -1.31 -8.29 -14.53
C ARG A 354 0.08 -7.71 -14.68
N ALA A 355 1.02 -8.48 -15.26
CA ALA A 355 2.37 -7.99 -15.55
C ALA A 355 2.32 -6.78 -16.51
N ASP A 356 1.54 -6.86 -17.58
CA ASP A 356 1.43 -5.80 -18.57
C ASP A 356 0.76 -4.54 -17.98
N VAL A 357 -0.27 -4.71 -17.15
CA VAL A 357 -0.88 -3.61 -16.38
C VAL A 357 0.13 -2.98 -15.44
N ALA A 358 0.89 -3.78 -14.68
CA ALA A 358 1.90 -3.26 -13.76
C ALA A 358 3.01 -2.50 -14.48
N VAL A 359 3.52 -3.02 -15.60
CA VAL A 359 4.50 -2.32 -16.44
C VAL A 359 3.93 -0.98 -16.93
N SER A 360 2.68 -0.96 -17.38
CA SER A 360 2.03 0.27 -17.83
C SER A 360 1.86 1.30 -16.70
N THR A 361 1.54 0.87 -15.49
CA THR A 361 1.46 1.78 -14.31
C THR A 361 2.81 2.40 -13.98
N ARG A 362 3.90 1.64 -14.08
CA ARG A 362 5.27 2.16 -13.96
C ARG A 362 5.58 3.23 -15.01
N ASP A 363 5.13 3.05 -16.24
CA ASP A 363 5.34 4.04 -17.30
C ASP A 363 4.48 5.30 -17.07
N VAL A 364 3.29 5.17 -16.51
CA VAL A 364 2.48 6.32 -16.05
C VAL A 364 3.21 7.09 -14.94
N ASP A 365 3.80 6.43 -13.94
CA ASP A 365 4.59 7.10 -12.89
C ASP A 365 5.77 7.87 -13.47
N ARG A 366 6.46 7.28 -14.45
CA ARG A 366 7.56 7.96 -15.17
C ARG A 366 7.07 9.16 -15.95
N ALA A 367 5.86 9.08 -16.54
CA ALA A 367 5.24 10.22 -17.20
C ALA A 367 4.93 11.35 -16.21
N MET A 368 4.42 11.02 -15.02
CA MET A 368 4.15 12.02 -13.98
C MET A 368 5.43 12.69 -13.46
N LYS A 369 6.53 11.93 -13.31
CA LYS A 369 7.84 12.51 -12.96
C LYS A 369 8.34 13.47 -14.06
N ALA A 370 8.20 13.10 -15.32
CA ALA A 370 8.56 14.00 -16.43
C ALA A 370 7.76 15.30 -16.41
N LEU A 371 6.47 15.24 -16.03
CA LEU A 371 5.65 16.44 -15.84
C LEU A 371 6.16 17.33 -14.70
N ASP A 372 6.60 16.75 -13.58
CA ASP A 372 7.20 17.50 -12.48
C ASP A 372 8.48 18.24 -12.88
N GLU A 373 9.21 17.67 -13.84
CA GLU A 373 10.41 18.27 -14.44
C GLU A 373 10.06 19.24 -15.59
N GLY A 374 8.78 19.49 -15.88
CA GLY A 374 8.32 20.37 -16.95
C GLY A 374 8.42 19.77 -18.36
N LYS A 375 8.73 18.48 -18.49
CA LYS A 375 8.97 17.76 -19.76
C LYS A 375 7.66 17.19 -20.31
N LYS A 376 6.75 18.04 -20.77
CA LYS A 376 5.41 17.63 -21.22
C LYS A 376 5.43 16.65 -22.40
N ASP A 377 6.29 16.87 -23.39
CA ASP A 377 6.38 15.98 -24.55
C ASP A 377 6.89 14.59 -24.18
N GLU A 378 7.84 14.49 -23.24
CA GLU A 378 8.31 13.22 -22.71
C GLU A 378 7.18 12.49 -21.97
N ALA A 379 6.41 13.19 -21.15
CA ALA A 379 5.28 12.62 -20.43
C ALA A 379 4.23 12.06 -21.40
N ALA A 380 3.86 12.81 -22.43
CA ALA A 380 2.92 12.36 -23.45
C ALA A 380 3.44 11.12 -24.21
N ALA A 381 4.72 11.12 -24.60
CA ALA A 381 5.36 9.98 -25.25
C ALA A 381 5.32 8.71 -24.38
N ARG A 382 5.57 8.84 -23.06
CA ARG A 382 5.51 7.71 -22.12
C ARG A 382 4.09 7.15 -21.95
N LEU A 383 3.06 8.00 -21.87
CA LEU A 383 1.67 7.54 -21.82
C LEU A 383 1.27 6.81 -23.12
N SER A 384 1.66 7.35 -24.26
CA SER A 384 1.43 6.69 -25.55
C SER A 384 2.13 5.34 -25.64
N GLN A 385 3.38 5.24 -25.15
CA GLN A 385 4.12 3.98 -25.08
C GLN A 385 3.44 2.96 -24.16
N ALA A 386 2.98 3.38 -22.98
CA ALA A 386 2.24 2.52 -22.05
C ALA A 386 0.98 1.94 -22.71
N ARG A 387 0.23 2.77 -23.44
CA ARG A 387 -0.97 2.34 -24.19
C ARG A 387 -0.63 1.36 -25.31
N GLN A 388 0.44 1.60 -26.06
CA GLN A 388 0.90 0.69 -27.12
C GLN A 388 1.34 -0.66 -26.56
N THR A 389 2.08 -0.67 -25.44
CA THR A 389 2.49 -1.90 -24.76
C THR A 389 1.29 -2.76 -24.35
N LEU A 390 0.24 -2.13 -23.79
CA LEU A 390 -1.00 -2.83 -23.47
C LEU A 390 -1.73 -3.36 -24.71
N ALA A 391 -1.73 -2.60 -25.82
CA ALA A 391 -2.36 -3.04 -27.07
C ALA A 391 -1.63 -4.23 -27.70
N ALA A 392 -0.32 -4.32 -27.52
CA ALA A 392 0.51 -5.43 -28.01
C ALA A 392 0.49 -6.65 -27.07
N SER A 393 -0.15 -6.58 -25.89
CA SER A 393 -0.23 -7.68 -24.95
C SER A 393 -0.92 -8.89 -25.54
N PRO A 394 -0.37 -10.11 -25.38
CA PRO A 394 -1.06 -11.34 -25.75
C PRO A 394 -2.43 -11.50 -25.05
N ALA A 395 -2.58 -10.93 -23.86
CA ALA A 395 -3.82 -10.95 -23.08
C ALA A 395 -4.90 -9.98 -23.60
N ALA A 396 -4.54 -8.99 -24.44
CA ALA A 396 -5.48 -7.95 -24.90
C ALA A 396 -6.68 -8.52 -25.67
N THR A 397 -6.50 -9.60 -26.41
CA THR A 397 -7.52 -10.26 -27.23
C THR A 397 -8.26 -11.38 -26.51
N VAL A 398 -7.81 -11.75 -25.30
CA VAL A 398 -8.42 -12.83 -24.51
C VAL A 398 -9.75 -12.38 -23.91
N ALA A 399 -10.78 -13.24 -24.00
CA ALA A 399 -12.04 -12.99 -23.33
C ALA A 399 -11.92 -13.23 -21.81
N GLY A 400 -12.73 -12.55 -20.99
CA GLY A 400 -12.75 -12.69 -19.55
C GLY A 400 -11.94 -11.63 -18.80
N SER A 401 -11.49 -11.95 -17.57
CA SER A 401 -10.84 -11.03 -16.63
C SER A 401 -9.54 -10.45 -17.18
N ALA A 402 -8.69 -11.28 -17.80
CA ALA A 402 -7.40 -10.85 -18.34
C ALA A 402 -7.54 -9.73 -19.37
N GLY A 403 -8.32 -9.95 -20.44
CA GLY A 403 -8.55 -8.92 -21.43
C GLY A 403 -9.37 -7.74 -20.90
N GLY A 404 -10.23 -7.97 -19.90
CA GLY A 404 -10.93 -6.92 -19.17
C GLY A 404 -9.98 -5.94 -18.50
N ALA A 405 -9.02 -6.46 -17.73
CA ALA A 405 -8.01 -5.64 -17.04
C ALA A 405 -7.16 -4.78 -18.00
N ILE A 406 -6.74 -5.37 -19.13
CA ILE A 406 -6.00 -4.64 -20.17
C ILE A 406 -6.83 -3.49 -20.74
N ARG A 407 -8.09 -3.73 -21.13
CA ARG A 407 -8.98 -2.69 -21.67
C ARG A 407 -9.29 -1.59 -20.68
N GLU A 408 -9.51 -1.94 -19.43
CA GLU A 408 -9.73 -0.97 -18.35
C GLU A 408 -8.51 -0.06 -18.19
N GLN A 409 -7.31 -0.63 -18.11
CA GLN A 409 -6.08 0.17 -18.00
C GLN A 409 -5.83 1.05 -19.24
N GLN A 410 -6.09 0.55 -20.44
CA GLN A 410 -6.04 1.37 -21.67
C GLN A 410 -6.99 2.57 -21.59
N SER A 411 -8.22 2.35 -21.14
CA SER A 411 -9.21 3.43 -20.99
C SER A 411 -8.76 4.47 -19.95
N LYS A 412 -8.14 4.05 -18.85
CA LYS A 412 -7.54 4.96 -17.86
C LYS A 412 -6.44 5.81 -18.50
N ILE A 413 -5.51 5.19 -19.25
CA ILE A 413 -4.42 5.94 -19.92
C ILE A 413 -4.96 6.93 -20.93
N ILE A 414 -5.97 6.56 -21.73
CA ILE A 414 -6.64 7.49 -22.66
C ILE A 414 -7.23 8.69 -21.92
N SER A 415 -7.87 8.44 -20.77
CA SER A 415 -8.39 9.54 -19.94
C SER A 415 -7.27 10.44 -19.40
N PHE A 416 -6.11 9.88 -19.07
CA PHE A 416 -4.93 10.64 -18.63
C PHE A 416 -4.34 11.48 -19.77
N GLU A 417 -4.21 10.93 -20.98
CA GLU A 417 -3.79 11.67 -22.16
C GLU A 417 -4.74 12.87 -22.45
N SER A 418 -6.05 12.66 -22.30
CA SER A 418 -7.05 13.72 -22.46
C SER A 418 -6.92 14.80 -21.39
N LEU A 419 -6.77 14.42 -20.12
CA LEU A 419 -6.60 15.38 -19.02
C LEU A 419 -5.34 16.24 -19.17
N LEU A 420 -4.25 15.69 -19.71
CA LEU A 420 -3.00 16.42 -19.93
C LEU A 420 -3.06 17.31 -21.17
N SER A 421 -3.89 17.00 -22.16
CA SER A 421 -4.07 17.80 -23.38
C SER A 421 -5.08 18.94 -23.20
N ASP A 422 -5.90 18.89 -22.14
CA ASP A 422 -6.87 19.93 -21.84
C ASP A 422 -6.19 21.20 -21.33
N SER A 423 -6.07 22.20 -22.24
CA SER A 423 -5.50 23.51 -21.91
C SER A 423 -6.41 24.38 -21.04
N SER A 424 -7.69 24.01 -20.88
CA SER A 424 -8.68 24.73 -20.08
C SER A 424 -8.78 24.26 -18.62
N GLY A 425 -8.24 23.07 -18.31
CA GLY A 425 -8.28 22.46 -17.01
C GLY A 425 -7.12 22.85 -16.08
N ASP A 426 -7.30 22.64 -14.75
CA ASP A 426 -6.23 22.78 -13.79
C ASP A 426 -5.26 21.57 -13.91
N ALA A 427 -4.11 21.79 -14.54
CA ALA A 427 -3.09 20.76 -14.75
C ALA A 427 -2.62 20.11 -13.44
N ARG A 428 -2.66 20.85 -12.29
CA ARG A 428 -2.32 20.31 -10.96
C ARG A 428 -3.36 19.32 -10.49
N LYS A 429 -4.65 19.63 -10.69
CA LYS A 429 -5.76 18.73 -10.36
C LYS A 429 -5.66 17.44 -11.18
N ALA A 430 -5.50 17.56 -12.50
CA ALA A 430 -5.36 16.43 -13.40
C ALA A 430 -4.22 15.51 -12.97
N LYS A 431 -3.05 16.07 -12.65
CA LYS A 431 -1.90 15.31 -12.19
C LYS A 431 -2.19 14.55 -10.89
N LYS A 432 -2.76 15.20 -9.85
CA LYS A 432 -3.10 14.56 -8.57
C LYS A 432 -4.09 13.41 -8.76
N GLU A 433 -5.09 13.59 -9.61
CA GLU A 433 -6.07 12.57 -9.93
C GLU A 433 -5.43 11.36 -10.61
N ILE A 434 -4.56 11.59 -11.59
CA ILE A 434 -3.82 10.54 -12.29
C ILE A 434 -2.93 9.77 -11.30
N GLN A 435 -2.14 10.47 -10.50
CA GLN A 435 -1.27 9.84 -9.51
C GLN A 435 -2.05 9.02 -8.48
N TYR A 436 -3.15 9.55 -7.96
CA TYR A 436 -3.98 8.84 -7.00
C TYR A 436 -4.62 7.58 -7.61
N ARG A 437 -5.18 7.68 -8.81
CA ARG A 437 -5.74 6.51 -9.52
C ARG A 437 -4.65 5.46 -9.82
N ASN A 438 -3.46 5.90 -10.23
CA ASN A 438 -2.33 5.00 -10.47
C ASN A 438 -1.87 4.32 -9.18
N TYR A 439 -1.77 5.06 -8.08
CA TYR A 439 -1.50 4.52 -6.74
C TYR A 439 -2.52 3.45 -6.33
N GLN A 440 -3.82 3.68 -6.56
CA GLN A 440 -4.86 2.69 -6.26
C GLN A 440 -4.67 1.40 -7.06
N VAL A 441 -4.34 1.50 -8.36
CA VAL A 441 -4.07 0.32 -9.21
C VAL A 441 -2.86 -0.45 -8.70
N GLN A 442 -1.75 0.22 -8.41
CA GLN A 442 -0.52 -0.41 -7.91
C GLN A 442 -0.71 -1.12 -6.57
N LYS A 443 -1.51 -0.53 -5.69
CA LYS A 443 -1.74 -1.08 -4.34
C LYS A 443 -2.95 -2.00 -4.25
N ASN A 444 -3.63 -2.29 -5.38
CA ASN A 444 -4.91 -3.04 -5.41
C ASN A 444 -5.96 -2.48 -4.45
N LYS A 445 -5.97 -1.17 -4.23
CA LYS A 445 -6.88 -0.46 -3.35
C LYS A 445 -8.01 0.14 -4.18
N GLN A 446 -9.10 -0.60 -4.37
CA GLN A 446 -10.31 -0.10 -5.02
C GLN A 446 -11.32 0.45 -4.02
#